data_250c8ece7d5e1931f54eddc96fcb257a
#
_entry.id   250c8ece7d5e1931f54eddc96fcb257a
#
_cell.length_a   1.000
_cell.length_b   1.000
_cell.length_c   1.000
_cell.angle_alpha   90.00
_cell.angle_beta   90.00
_cell.angle_gamma   90.00
#
_symmetry.space_group_name_H-M   'P 1'
#
loop_
_entity.id
_entity.type
_entity.pdbx_description
1 polymer ?
#
loop_
_entity_poly.entity_id
_entity_poly.type
_entity_poly.pdbx_seq_one_letter_code
_entity_poly.pdbx_strand_id
1 'polypeptide(L)'
;MTENTNKKRAYAQKARPTTGKKPYYGKKFDPRRQDRRQATGDGVDVRIGQNFPLTIKRLGINGEGIGYFKRKIVFVPGVLPDEVAVVKVTDVQPKYIAAKVLKIREKSPNRVAPRDEYADEVGGFELEHMTYPAQLAFKKDVIAQALEKFQPRGWTDYDLRDTIGMANPYEYRNKAQFPVRKIGDKLSVGMYKRSSHDLVDLPVVHTQDPATMKVLRTVRDLLDKLSVSIYNEDKNRGTVKTIVARASHTTGEVQLTFVTNTDGFPGDAALIEAINQALPEVTGIFQNFNPGRTSIVWGEETIKLWGKDYIEET
;
A
#
# COMPACT_ATOMS: atom_id res chain seq x y z
N MET A 1 56.14 12.28 30.70
CA MET A 1 56.32 10.84 30.43
C MET A 1 55.23 10.11 31.15
N THR A 2 54.26 9.63 30.45
CA THR A 2 53.47 8.39 30.66
C THR A 2 52.34 8.40 29.65
N GLU A 3 52.51 7.52 28.66
CA GLU A 3 51.50 7.21 27.63
C GLU A 3 50.30 6.53 28.27
N ASN A 4 49.09 6.92 27.86
CA ASN A 4 47.88 6.24 28.24
C ASN A 4 47.19 5.75 26.98
N THR A 5 47.49 4.47 26.62
CA THR A 5 46.92 3.74 25.49
C THR A 5 45.51 3.27 25.85
N ASN A 6 44.51 3.88 25.28
CA ASN A 6 43.09 3.51 25.43
C ASN A 6 42.71 2.46 24.35
N LYS A 7 42.66 1.18 24.73
CA LYS A 7 42.22 0.06 23.91
C LYS A 7 40.68 0.13 23.70
N LYS A 8 40.25 0.48 22.51
CA LYS A 8 38.86 0.29 22.07
C LYS A 8 38.59 -1.22 21.91
N ARG A 9 37.73 -1.77 22.76
CA ARG A 9 37.16 -3.12 22.57
C ARG A 9 36.01 -3.01 21.54
N ALA A 10 36.21 -3.60 20.37
CA ALA A 10 35.18 -3.84 19.38
C ALA A 10 34.31 -5.01 19.84
N TYR A 11 33.01 -4.75 20.10
CA TYR A 11 32.01 -5.81 20.28
C TYR A 11 31.54 -6.27 18.90
N ALA A 12 32.06 -7.39 18.43
CA ALA A 12 31.52 -8.12 17.29
C ALA A 12 30.25 -8.86 17.74
N GLN A 13 29.09 -8.36 17.46
CA GLN A 13 27.85 -9.11 17.59
C GLN A 13 27.77 -10.13 16.43
N LYS A 14 27.89 -11.40 16.76
CA LYS A 14 27.60 -12.51 15.83
C LYS A 14 26.08 -12.49 15.51
N ALA A 15 25.73 -12.12 14.30
CA ALA A 15 24.38 -12.28 13.78
C ALA A 15 24.01 -13.77 13.75
N ARG A 16 22.92 -14.14 14.44
CA ARG A 16 22.30 -15.46 14.30
C ARG A 16 21.60 -15.54 12.95
N PRO A 17 21.69 -16.65 12.20
CA PRO A 17 20.96 -16.82 10.97
C PRO A 17 19.46 -16.90 11.28
N THR A 18 18.69 -15.92 10.84
CA THR A 18 17.23 -15.97 10.84
C THR A 18 16.80 -16.94 9.76
N THR A 19 16.24 -18.08 10.15
CA THR A 19 15.54 -18.98 9.23
C THR A 19 14.37 -18.23 8.61
N GLY A 20 14.58 -17.81 7.36
CA GLY A 20 13.58 -17.06 6.60
C GLY A 20 12.32 -17.88 6.36
N LYS A 21 11.27 -17.62 7.13
CA LYS A 21 9.92 -17.97 6.71
C LYS A 21 9.56 -17.02 5.56
N LYS A 22 9.47 -17.56 4.35
CA LYS A 22 9.03 -16.84 3.15
C LYS A 22 7.70 -16.13 3.44
N PRO A 23 7.53 -14.85 3.05
CA PRO A 23 6.26 -14.17 3.20
C PRO A 23 5.18 -14.91 2.38
N TYR A 24 3.99 -15.00 2.95
CA TYR A 24 2.82 -15.71 2.42
C TYR A 24 2.15 -14.87 1.32
N TYR A 25 2.87 -14.64 0.20
CA TYR A 25 2.34 -13.98 -0.99
C TYR A 25 2.55 -14.85 -2.23
N GLY A 26 1.42 -15.26 -2.84
CA GLY A 26 1.38 -15.62 -4.25
C GLY A 26 1.81 -17.04 -4.61
N LYS A 27 0.97 -18.05 -4.37
CA LYS A 27 0.97 -19.22 -5.27
C LYS A 27 0.40 -18.74 -6.60
N LYS A 28 1.24 -18.81 -7.66
CA LYS A 28 0.82 -18.54 -9.05
C LYS A 28 -0.46 -19.33 -9.36
N PHE A 29 -1.45 -18.64 -9.92
CA PHE A 29 -2.69 -19.22 -10.42
C PHE A 29 -2.33 -20.20 -11.56
N ASP A 30 -2.55 -21.48 -11.35
CA ASP A 30 -2.41 -22.52 -12.39
C ASP A 30 -3.81 -22.76 -12.98
N PRO A 31 -4.07 -22.34 -14.23
CA PRO A 31 -5.38 -22.53 -14.87
C PRO A 31 -5.76 -23.98 -15.10
N ARG A 32 -4.85 -24.95 -14.96
CA ARG A 32 -5.10 -26.39 -15.11
C ARG A 32 -5.65 -27.08 -13.86
N ARG A 33 -5.88 -26.35 -12.76
CA ARG A 33 -6.51 -26.88 -11.53
C ARG A 33 -8.03 -26.79 -11.50
N GLN A 34 -8.70 -26.75 -12.63
CA GLN A 34 -10.15 -26.51 -12.69
C GLN A 34 -11.02 -27.73 -12.28
N ASP A 35 -10.50 -28.87 -11.87
CA ASP A 35 -11.36 -30.02 -11.53
C ASP A 35 -10.92 -30.81 -10.29
N ARG A 36 -10.67 -30.13 -9.17
CA ARG A 36 -10.61 -30.83 -7.89
C ARG A 36 -11.80 -30.40 -7.03
N ARG A 37 -12.83 -31.27 -7.00
CA ARG A 37 -13.80 -31.32 -5.90
C ARG A 37 -13.01 -31.50 -4.61
N GLN A 38 -12.69 -30.44 -3.90
CA GLN A 38 -12.19 -30.54 -2.54
C GLN A 38 -13.41 -30.82 -1.66
N ALA A 39 -13.65 -32.10 -1.39
CA ALA A 39 -14.55 -32.50 -0.31
C ALA A 39 -13.98 -31.90 0.98
N THR A 40 -14.64 -30.86 1.49
CA THR A 40 -14.37 -30.30 2.81
C THR A 40 -14.94 -31.30 3.81
N GLY A 41 -14.15 -31.75 4.80
CA GLY A 41 -14.52 -32.83 5.74
C GLY A 41 -15.81 -32.65 6.56
N ASP A 42 -16.56 -31.56 6.35
CA ASP A 42 -17.80 -31.22 7.08
C ASP A 42 -19.06 -31.43 6.24
N GLY A 43 -19.00 -32.13 5.11
CA GLY A 43 -20.17 -32.42 4.27
C GLY A 43 -20.78 -31.20 3.55
N VAL A 44 -20.15 -30.04 3.61
CA VAL A 44 -20.63 -28.82 2.96
C VAL A 44 -20.08 -28.76 1.53
N ASP A 45 -20.90 -29.11 0.55
CA ASP A 45 -20.56 -28.97 -0.89
C ASP A 45 -20.66 -27.49 -1.27
N VAL A 46 -19.49 -26.84 -1.40
CA VAL A 46 -19.32 -25.47 -1.93
C VAL A 46 -18.29 -25.52 -3.05
N ARG A 47 -18.62 -24.90 -4.20
CA ARG A 47 -17.78 -24.95 -5.41
C ARG A 47 -17.28 -23.56 -5.77
N ILE A 48 -16.06 -23.47 -6.27
CA ILE A 48 -15.54 -22.24 -6.89
C ILE A 48 -16.48 -21.84 -8.03
N GLY A 49 -16.83 -20.56 -8.10
CA GLY A 49 -17.78 -20.02 -9.07
C GLY A 49 -19.25 -20.06 -8.62
N GLN A 50 -19.58 -20.76 -7.53
CA GLN A 50 -20.93 -20.77 -6.97
C GLN A 50 -21.34 -19.37 -6.46
N ASN A 51 -22.60 -19.01 -6.71
CA ASN A 51 -23.19 -17.75 -6.24
C ASN A 51 -24.23 -18.04 -5.15
N PHE A 52 -24.26 -17.19 -4.10
CA PHE A 52 -25.31 -17.23 -3.08
C PHE A 52 -25.47 -15.85 -2.40
N PRO A 53 -26.64 -15.57 -1.82
CA PRO A 53 -26.80 -14.40 -0.95
C PRO A 53 -26.09 -14.62 0.37
N LEU A 54 -25.47 -13.57 0.89
CA LEU A 54 -24.73 -13.57 2.15
C LEU A 54 -25.05 -12.32 2.94
N THR A 55 -25.45 -12.48 4.18
CA THR A 55 -25.53 -11.37 5.14
C THR A 55 -24.17 -11.19 5.81
N ILE A 56 -23.66 -9.98 5.80
CA ILE A 56 -22.39 -9.61 6.42
C ILE A 56 -22.64 -9.29 7.89
N LYS A 57 -21.91 -9.96 8.77
CA LYS A 57 -22.10 -9.86 10.23
C LYS A 57 -21.10 -8.91 10.89
N ARG A 58 -19.87 -8.86 10.40
CA ARG A 58 -18.80 -8.01 10.92
C ARG A 58 -17.70 -7.85 9.89
N LEU A 59 -16.70 -7.03 10.22
CA LEU A 59 -15.46 -6.95 9.44
C LEU A 59 -14.35 -7.82 10.04
N GLY A 60 -13.46 -8.28 9.19
CA GLY A 60 -12.18 -8.85 9.58
C GLY A 60 -11.13 -7.75 9.77
N ILE A 61 -9.96 -8.14 10.26
CA ILE A 61 -8.88 -7.21 10.61
C ILE A 61 -8.37 -6.35 9.44
N ASN A 62 -8.52 -6.83 8.20
CA ASN A 62 -8.11 -6.09 7.00
C ASN A 62 -9.27 -5.33 6.34
N GLY A 63 -10.43 -5.24 6.99
CA GLY A 63 -11.61 -4.57 6.46
C GLY A 63 -12.48 -5.43 5.54
N GLU A 64 -12.15 -6.71 5.33
CA GLU A 64 -13.01 -7.63 4.60
C GLU A 64 -14.29 -7.97 5.38
N GLY A 65 -15.43 -8.02 4.70
CA GLY A 65 -16.69 -8.47 5.30
C GLY A 65 -16.67 -9.95 5.64
N ILE A 66 -17.22 -10.28 6.80
CA ILE A 66 -17.37 -11.67 7.29
C ILE A 66 -18.84 -12.01 7.38
N GLY A 67 -19.21 -13.09 6.70
CA GLY A 67 -20.51 -13.76 6.84
C GLY A 67 -20.34 -15.26 7.03
N TYR A 68 -21.47 -15.97 7.10
CA TYR A 68 -21.45 -17.42 7.30
C TYR A 68 -22.35 -18.10 6.28
N PHE A 69 -21.82 -19.12 5.61
CA PHE A 69 -22.57 -19.97 4.71
C PHE A 69 -22.40 -21.43 5.13
N LYS A 70 -23.51 -22.09 5.48
CA LYS A 70 -23.52 -23.48 5.97
C LYS A 70 -22.45 -23.72 7.05
N ARG A 71 -22.38 -22.85 8.04
CA ARG A 71 -21.43 -22.84 9.18
C ARG A 71 -19.96 -22.53 8.82
N LYS A 72 -19.61 -22.31 7.56
CA LYS A 72 -18.27 -21.85 7.16
C LYS A 72 -18.20 -20.34 7.14
N ILE A 73 -17.07 -19.83 7.58
CA ILE A 73 -16.75 -18.40 7.47
C ILE A 73 -16.55 -18.06 6.00
N VAL A 74 -17.14 -16.95 5.54
CA VAL A 74 -16.97 -16.40 4.19
C VAL A 74 -16.37 -15.03 4.32
N PHE A 75 -15.21 -14.82 3.69
CA PHE A 75 -14.55 -13.52 3.58
C PHE A 75 -14.88 -12.88 2.23
N VAL A 76 -15.33 -11.64 2.26
CA VAL A 76 -15.73 -10.87 1.08
C VAL A 76 -15.19 -9.44 1.18
N PRO A 77 -14.19 -9.05 0.38
CA PRO A 77 -13.75 -7.66 0.32
C PRO A 77 -14.86 -6.71 -0.18
N GLY A 78 -14.83 -5.46 0.29
CA GLY A 78 -15.66 -4.38 -0.23
C GLY A 78 -17.12 -4.37 0.23
N VAL A 79 -17.48 -5.17 1.24
CA VAL A 79 -18.82 -5.19 1.84
C VAL A 79 -18.77 -4.82 3.32
N LEU A 80 -19.87 -4.27 3.84
CA LEU A 80 -19.99 -3.75 5.20
C LEU A 80 -20.94 -4.60 6.06
N PRO A 81 -20.83 -4.53 7.40
CA PRO A 81 -21.81 -5.12 8.31
C PRO A 81 -23.23 -4.67 7.96
N ASP A 82 -24.18 -5.58 8.19
CA ASP A 82 -25.62 -5.45 7.91
C ASP A 82 -25.99 -5.40 6.42
N GLU A 83 -25.03 -5.51 5.52
CA GLU A 83 -25.33 -5.66 4.11
C GLU A 83 -25.76 -7.08 3.75
N VAL A 84 -26.67 -7.18 2.79
CA VAL A 84 -27.00 -8.42 2.09
C VAL A 84 -26.41 -8.37 0.69
N ALA A 85 -25.42 -9.19 0.42
CA ALA A 85 -24.70 -9.21 -0.85
C ALA A 85 -24.89 -10.55 -1.56
N VAL A 86 -25.00 -10.53 -2.89
CA VAL A 86 -24.79 -11.72 -3.73
C VAL A 86 -23.30 -11.85 -3.98
N VAL A 87 -22.74 -12.97 -3.57
CA VAL A 87 -21.29 -13.22 -3.66
C VAL A 87 -21.01 -14.39 -4.58
N LYS A 88 -19.81 -14.39 -5.19
CA LYS A 88 -19.29 -15.49 -5.99
C LYS A 88 -18.06 -16.08 -5.34
N VAL A 89 -18.07 -17.38 -5.08
CA VAL A 89 -16.94 -18.10 -4.50
C VAL A 89 -15.72 -18.01 -5.41
N THR A 90 -14.60 -17.58 -4.87
CA THR A 90 -13.30 -17.48 -5.57
C THR A 90 -12.31 -18.54 -5.10
N ASP A 91 -12.40 -18.96 -3.81
CA ASP A 91 -11.56 -20.01 -3.23
C ASP A 91 -12.30 -20.74 -2.11
N VAL A 92 -11.98 -22.01 -1.92
CA VAL A 92 -12.55 -22.86 -0.85
C VAL A 92 -11.41 -23.50 -0.07
N GLN A 93 -11.33 -23.16 1.22
CA GLN A 93 -10.37 -23.71 2.15
C GLN A 93 -11.06 -24.59 3.21
N PRO A 94 -10.34 -25.46 3.91
CA PRO A 94 -10.93 -26.30 4.97
C PRO A 94 -11.70 -25.49 6.02
N LYS A 95 -11.22 -24.32 6.42
CA LYS A 95 -11.77 -23.50 7.51
C LYS A 95 -12.58 -22.29 7.04
N TYR A 96 -12.46 -21.87 5.79
CA TYR A 96 -13.14 -20.67 5.28
C TYR A 96 -13.37 -20.74 3.76
N ILE A 97 -14.19 -19.83 3.29
CA ILE A 97 -14.48 -19.57 1.88
C ILE A 97 -14.03 -18.13 1.59
N ALA A 98 -13.33 -17.91 0.47
CA ALA A 98 -13.14 -16.57 -0.07
C ALA A 98 -14.15 -16.35 -1.20
N ALA A 99 -14.73 -15.16 -1.22
CA ALA A 99 -15.69 -14.79 -2.24
C ALA A 99 -15.50 -13.33 -2.65
N LYS A 100 -16.01 -13.00 -3.84
CA LYS A 100 -16.11 -11.59 -4.28
C LYS A 100 -17.56 -11.18 -4.39
N VAL A 101 -17.83 -9.91 -4.13
CA VAL A 101 -19.16 -9.32 -4.29
C VAL A 101 -19.51 -9.24 -5.77
N LEU A 102 -20.74 -9.62 -6.13
CA LEU A 102 -21.34 -9.40 -7.44
C LEU A 102 -22.32 -8.22 -7.39
N LYS A 103 -23.13 -8.16 -6.32
CA LYS A 103 -24.16 -7.13 -6.15
C LYS A 103 -24.51 -7.01 -4.67
N ILE A 104 -24.63 -5.79 -4.18
CA ILE A 104 -25.19 -5.49 -2.87
C ILE A 104 -26.69 -5.30 -3.07
N ARG A 105 -27.50 -6.10 -2.36
CA ARG A 105 -28.98 -6.01 -2.39
C ARG A 105 -29.50 -5.01 -1.38
N GLU A 106 -28.94 -5.08 -0.17
CA GLU A 106 -29.28 -4.19 0.94
C GLU A 106 -28.00 -3.50 1.39
N LYS A 107 -28.00 -2.18 1.39
CA LYS A 107 -26.83 -1.38 1.75
C LYS A 107 -26.85 -1.05 3.24
N SER A 108 -25.67 -1.08 3.87
CA SER A 108 -25.46 -0.52 5.20
C SER A 108 -25.71 1.00 5.20
N PRO A 109 -26.27 1.59 6.26
CA PRO A 109 -26.36 3.04 6.41
C PRO A 109 -24.98 3.71 6.47
N ASN A 110 -23.94 2.93 6.78
CA ASN A 110 -22.56 3.40 6.83
C ASN A 110 -21.85 3.35 5.48
N ARG A 111 -22.51 2.93 4.39
CA ARG A 111 -21.89 2.90 3.07
C ARG A 111 -21.91 4.27 2.41
N VAL A 112 -20.73 4.66 1.92
CA VAL A 112 -20.52 5.86 1.09
C VAL A 112 -19.82 5.47 -0.22
N ALA A 113 -19.88 6.34 -1.21
CA ALA A 113 -19.06 6.20 -2.40
C ALA A 113 -17.59 6.57 -2.03
N PRO A 114 -16.60 5.78 -2.44
CA PRO A 114 -15.21 6.17 -2.33
C PRO A 114 -14.95 7.51 -3.04
N ARG A 115 -14.04 8.31 -2.52
CA ARG A 115 -13.57 9.53 -3.20
C ARG A 115 -12.60 9.21 -4.32
N ASP A 116 -11.73 8.23 -4.08
CA ASP A 116 -10.74 7.79 -5.06
C ASP A 116 -11.40 6.86 -6.10
N GLU A 117 -11.36 7.27 -7.36
CA GLU A 117 -11.98 6.55 -8.48
C GLU A 117 -11.45 5.12 -8.63
N TYR A 118 -10.19 4.90 -8.25
CA TYR A 118 -9.48 3.62 -8.40
C TYR A 118 -9.42 2.80 -7.10
N ALA A 119 -10.22 3.15 -6.08
CA ALA A 119 -10.22 2.50 -4.77
C ALA A 119 -10.45 0.97 -4.84
N ASP A 120 -11.23 0.51 -5.82
CA ASP A 120 -11.50 -0.92 -6.03
C ASP A 120 -10.37 -1.65 -6.78
N GLU A 121 -9.49 -0.91 -7.50
CA GLU A 121 -8.44 -1.51 -8.32
C GLU A 121 -7.11 -1.65 -7.57
N VAL A 122 -6.76 -0.66 -6.76
CA VAL A 122 -5.48 -0.59 -6.03
C VAL A 122 -5.66 -0.78 -4.53
N GLY A 123 -4.58 -1.07 -3.81
CA GLY A 123 -4.60 -1.20 -2.35
C GLY A 123 -4.50 0.15 -1.64
N GLY A 124 -4.83 0.17 -0.34
CA GLY A 124 -4.72 1.36 0.50
C GLY A 124 -6.02 2.12 0.72
N PHE A 125 -7.13 1.66 0.12
CA PHE A 125 -8.46 2.26 0.18
C PHE A 125 -9.53 1.32 0.76
N GLU A 126 -9.10 0.31 1.52
CA GLU A 126 -9.95 -0.81 1.98
C GLU A 126 -11.17 -0.37 2.79
N LEU A 127 -11.13 0.81 3.43
CA LEU A 127 -12.22 1.34 4.25
C LEU A 127 -12.90 2.58 3.66
N GLU A 128 -12.49 3.03 2.49
CA GLU A 128 -12.96 4.30 1.94
C GLU A 128 -14.46 4.28 1.55
N HIS A 129 -15.01 3.11 1.32
CA HIS A 129 -16.44 2.89 1.08
C HIS A 129 -17.30 2.93 2.36
N MET A 130 -16.71 3.29 3.51
CA MET A 130 -17.36 3.40 4.82
C MET A 130 -17.29 4.82 5.35
N THR A 131 -18.37 5.28 6.01
CA THR A 131 -18.37 6.58 6.70
C THR A 131 -17.24 6.66 7.73
N TYR A 132 -16.66 7.85 7.91
CA TYR A 132 -15.52 8.00 8.82
C TYR A 132 -15.83 7.63 10.29
N PRO A 133 -16.99 7.99 10.86
CA PRO A 133 -17.37 7.49 12.20
C PRO A 133 -17.39 5.96 12.30
N ALA A 134 -17.89 5.27 11.26
CA ALA A 134 -17.87 3.82 11.22
C ALA A 134 -16.47 3.23 11.09
N GLN A 135 -15.54 3.90 10.37
CA GLN A 135 -14.13 3.52 10.34
C GLN A 135 -13.48 3.62 11.73
N LEU A 136 -13.78 4.66 12.51
CA LEU A 136 -13.27 4.82 13.87
C LEU A 136 -13.82 3.73 14.81
N ALA A 137 -15.12 3.45 14.73
CA ALA A 137 -15.74 2.36 15.47
C ALA A 137 -15.14 0.98 15.11
N PHE A 138 -14.91 0.71 13.82
CA PHE A 138 -14.24 -0.49 13.35
C PHE A 138 -12.83 -0.64 13.92
N LYS A 139 -12.03 0.43 13.93
CA LYS A 139 -10.67 0.40 14.50
C LYS A 139 -10.66 0.08 15.98
N LYS A 140 -11.62 0.60 16.76
CA LYS A 140 -11.84 0.22 18.16
C LYS A 140 -12.22 -1.24 18.29
N ASP A 141 -13.15 -1.72 17.46
CA ASP A 141 -13.63 -3.10 17.45
C ASP A 141 -12.51 -4.12 17.16
N VAL A 142 -11.57 -3.80 16.25
CA VAL A 142 -10.38 -4.63 15.96
C VAL A 142 -9.56 -4.86 17.24
N ILE A 143 -9.38 -3.83 18.06
CA ILE A 143 -8.64 -3.95 19.33
C ILE A 143 -9.47 -4.76 20.33
N ALA A 144 -10.78 -4.51 20.47
CA ALA A 144 -11.66 -5.26 21.34
C ALA A 144 -11.65 -6.76 21.02
N GLN A 145 -11.79 -7.12 19.74
CA GLN A 145 -11.72 -8.51 19.28
C GLN A 145 -10.35 -9.15 19.56
N ALA A 146 -9.26 -8.39 19.44
CA ALA A 146 -7.92 -8.88 19.75
C ALA A 146 -7.76 -9.15 21.24
N LEU A 147 -8.22 -8.25 22.10
CA LEU A 147 -8.21 -8.43 23.56
C LEU A 147 -9.02 -9.67 23.98
N GLU A 148 -10.23 -9.82 23.46
CA GLU A 148 -11.10 -10.97 23.72
C GLU A 148 -10.45 -12.29 23.24
N LYS A 149 -9.81 -12.27 22.07
CA LYS A 149 -9.21 -13.48 21.47
C LYS A 149 -7.93 -13.91 22.17
N PHE A 150 -7.06 -12.98 22.53
CA PHE A 150 -5.74 -13.29 23.05
C PHE A 150 -5.64 -13.22 24.57
N GLN A 151 -6.60 -12.59 25.23
CA GLN A 151 -6.76 -12.50 26.68
C GLN A 151 -5.42 -12.23 27.41
N PRO A 152 -4.69 -11.16 27.09
CA PRO A 152 -3.47 -10.83 27.80
C PRO A 152 -3.80 -10.58 29.29
N ARG A 153 -2.82 -10.75 30.19
CA ARG A 153 -3.02 -10.57 31.63
C ARG A 153 -3.68 -9.21 31.93
N GLY A 154 -4.82 -9.22 32.65
CA GLY A 154 -5.58 -8.03 33.00
C GLY A 154 -6.36 -7.40 31.84
N TRP A 155 -6.63 -8.14 30.76
CA TRP A 155 -7.33 -7.62 29.59
C TRP A 155 -8.74 -7.10 29.89
N THR A 156 -9.41 -7.60 30.91
CA THR A 156 -10.72 -7.13 31.37
C THR A 156 -10.66 -5.77 32.06
N ASP A 157 -9.46 -5.35 32.50
CA ASP A 157 -9.25 -4.14 33.28
C ASP A 157 -8.84 -2.96 32.40
N TYR A 158 -8.66 -3.17 31.09
CA TYR A 158 -8.30 -2.12 30.16
C TYR A 158 -9.48 -1.20 29.87
N ASP A 159 -9.26 0.12 30.05
CA ASP A 159 -10.17 1.17 29.60
C ASP A 159 -9.97 1.39 28.10
N LEU A 160 -10.69 0.64 27.26
CA LEU A 160 -10.63 0.78 25.80
C LEU A 160 -11.45 1.99 25.36
N ARG A 161 -10.79 3.11 25.24
CA ARG A 161 -11.37 4.39 24.81
C ARG A 161 -11.71 4.40 23.33
N ASP A 162 -12.49 5.38 22.91
CA ASP A 162 -12.81 5.60 21.52
C ASP A 162 -11.56 5.94 20.70
N THR A 163 -11.55 5.54 19.43
CA THR A 163 -10.47 5.89 18.50
C THR A 163 -10.45 7.41 18.31
N ILE A 164 -9.30 8.02 18.54
CA ILE A 164 -9.10 9.45 18.27
C ILE A 164 -9.11 9.65 16.76
N GLY A 165 -10.09 10.42 16.27
CA GLY A 165 -10.26 10.74 14.87
C GLY A 165 -9.47 11.98 14.47
N MET A 166 -9.24 12.11 13.15
CA MET A 166 -8.71 13.31 12.50
C MET A 166 -9.84 14.25 12.16
N ALA A 167 -9.60 15.57 12.20
CA ALA A 167 -10.55 16.57 11.72
C ALA A 167 -10.80 16.42 10.20
N ASN A 168 -9.74 16.20 9.42
CA ASN A 168 -9.79 15.81 8.01
C ASN A 168 -9.10 14.46 7.82
N PRO A 169 -9.80 13.36 7.49
CA PRO A 169 -9.22 12.06 7.29
C PRO A 169 -8.61 11.86 5.88
N TYR A 170 -8.46 12.93 5.13
CA TYR A 170 -7.84 12.98 3.83
C TYR A 170 -6.59 13.87 3.86
N GLU A 171 -5.77 13.81 2.82
CA GLU A 171 -4.59 14.66 2.63
C GLU A 171 -3.53 14.56 3.73
N TYR A 172 -3.58 13.49 4.55
CA TYR A 172 -2.71 13.34 5.73
C TYR A 172 -1.36 12.69 5.44
N ARG A 173 -1.22 12.04 4.28
CA ARG A 173 0.02 11.33 3.93
C ARG A 173 1.01 12.29 3.28
N ASN A 174 1.97 12.74 4.05
CA ASN A 174 2.99 13.68 3.60
C ASN A 174 4.14 13.06 2.78
N LYS A 175 4.09 11.75 2.52
CA LYS A 175 5.06 11.06 1.65
C LYS A 175 4.33 10.22 0.60
N ALA A 176 4.47 10.60 -0.65
CA ALA A 176 4.05 9.81 -1.80
C ALA A 176 5.25 9.09 -2.41
N GLN A 177 5.10 7.80 -2.73
CA GLN A 177 6.14 6.93 -3.25
C GLN A 177 5.54 6.07 -4.34
N PHE A 178 5.66 6.51 -5.59
CA PHE A 178 4.97 5.90 -6.71
C PHE A 178 5.94 5.44 -7.80
N PRO A 179 5.81 4.19 -8.26
CA PRO A 179 6.52 3.72 -9.43
C PRO A 179 6.15 4.52 -10.67
N VAL A 180 7.13 4.65 -11.57
CA VAL A 180 6.98 5.26 -12.89
C VAL A 180 7.14 4.20 -13.95
N ARG A 181 6.18 4.10 -14.87
CA ARG A 181 6.22 3.11 -15.96
C ARG A 181 5.74 3.74 -17.26
N LYS A 182 6.26 3.24 -18.36
CA LYS A 182 5.73 3.55 -19.69
C LYS A 182 4.65 2.52 -20.04
N ILE A 183 3.41 2.97 -20.23
CA ILE A 183 2.26 2.16 -20.59
C ILE A 183 1.84 2.59 -22.00
N GLY A 184 2.14 1.75 -23.00
CA GLY A 184 2.08 2.18 -24.40
C GLY A 184 3.07 3.32 -24.64
N ASP A 185 2.59 4.44 -25.15
CA ASP A 185 3.39 5.65 -25.38
C ASP A 185 3.31 6.66 -24.24
N LYS A 186 2.51 6.40 -23.23
CA LYS A 186 2.27 7.33 -22.12
C LYS A 186 3.12 6.97 -20.89
N LEU A 187 3.74 7.99 -20.30
CA LEU A 187 4.38 7.86 -19.00
C LEU A 187 3.33 7.98 -17.88
N SER A 188 3.30 6.99 -16.99
CA SER A 188 2.32 6.86 -15.92
C SER A 188 3.00 6.77 -14.57
N VAL A 189 2.38 7.40 -13.56
CA VAL A 189 2.81 7.39 -12.15
C VAL A 189 1.61 7.01 -11.30
N GLY A 190 1.75 5.98 -10.49
CA GLY A 190 0.61 5.50 -9.70
C GLY A 190 0.94 4.28 -8.86
N MET A 191 -0.04 3.40 -8.70
CA MET A 191 0.07 2.20 -7.87
C MET A 191 -0.25 0.95 -8.68
N TYR A 192 0.28 -0.19 -8.25
CA TYR A 192 -0.06 -1.47 -8.89
C TYR A 192 -1.46 -1.93 -8.50
N LYS A 193 -2.16 -2.54 -9.46
CA LYS A 193 -3.39 -3.28 -9.17
C LYS A 193 -3.14 -4.35 -8.13
N ARG A 194 -4.15 -4.64 -7.34
CA ARG A 194 -4.08 -5.67 -6.29
C ARG A 194 -3.59 -7.00 -6.88
N SER A 195 -2.57 -7.57 -6.27
CA SER A 195 -1.97 -8.87 -6.68
C SER A 195 -1.47 -8.91 -8.13
N SER A 196 -1.10 -7.77 -8.70
CA SER A 196 -0.63 -7.61 -10.07
C SER A 196 0.61 -6.71 -10.12
N HIS A 197 1.31 -6.72 -11.26
CA HIS A 197 2.36 -5.75 -11.62
C HIS A 197 1.84 -4.72 -12.63
N ASP A 198 0.53 -4.69 -12.92
CA ASP A 198 -0.07 -3.70 -13.79
C ASP A 198 -0.20 -2.36 -13.04
N LEU A 199 0.43 -1.33 -13.53
CA LEU A 199 0.36 0.01 -12.94
C LEU A 199 -0.96 0.68 -13.37
N VAL A 200 -1.63 1.29 -12.38
CA VAL A 200 -2.74 2.22 -12.58
C VAL A 200 -2.19 3.63 -12.44
N ASP A 201 -2.38 4.47 -13.46
CA ASP A 201 -2.05 5.88 -13.37
C ASP A 201 -3.05 6.59 -12.44
N LEU A 202 -2.55 7.22 -11.37
CA LEU A 202 -3.40 7.85 -10.37
C LEU A 202 -3.24 9.37 -10.45
N PRO A 203 -4.15 10.09 -11.13
CA PRO A 203 -4.08 11.54 -11.23
C PRO A 203 -4.28 12.24 -9.88
N VAL A 204 -5.13 11.66 -9.04
CA VAL A 204 -5.44 12.13 -7.69
C VAL A 204 -5.44 10.94 -6.74
N VAL A 205 -4.94 11.16 -5.53
CA VAL A 205 -5.06 10.23 -4.40
C VAL A 205 -5.41 11.07 -3.18
N HIS A 206 -6.66 11.00 -2.74
CA HIS A 206 -7.19 11.90 -1.71
C HIS A 206 -6.57 11.70 -0.33
N THR A 207 -5.91 10.59 -0.06
CA THR A 207 -5.16 10.39 1.18
C THR A 207 -3.78 11.05 1.16
N GLN A 208 -3.24 11.39 -0.02
CA GLN A 208 -1.94 12.04 -0.16
C GLN A 208 -2.07 13.56 -0.02
N ASP A 209 -1.04 14.18 0.54
CA ASP A 209 -0.90 15.64 0.56
C ASP A 209 -0.89 16.18 -0.88
N PRO A 210 -1.68 17.23 -1.20
CA PRO A 210 -1.77 17.80 -2.55
C PRO A 210 -0.43 18.24 -3.13
N ALA A 211 0.49 18.75 -2.30
CA ALA A 211 1.82 19.15 -2.75
C ALA A 211 2.62 17.96 -3.27
N THR A 212 2.55 16.80 -2.59
CA THR A 212 3.23 15.60 -3.08
C THR A 212 2.68 15.14 -4.43
N MET A 213 1.35 15.16 -4.61
CA MET A 213 0.71 14.78 -5.86
C MET A 213 1.05 15.74 -7.00
N LYS A 214 1.04 17.06 -6.73
CA LYS A 214 1.47 18.08 -7.69
C LYS A 214 2.90 17.81 -8.17
N VAL A 215 3.84 17.60 -7.23
CA VAL A 215 5.24 17.30 -7.56
C VAL A 215 5.35 16.04 -8.41
N LEU A 216 4.72 14.93 -8.01
CA LEU A 216 4.77 13.69 -8.78
C LEU A 216 4.27 13.85 -10.22
N ARG A 217 3.15 14.57 -10.42
CA ARG A 217 2.56 14.77 -11.75
C ARG A 217 3.43 15.66 -12.61
N THR A 218 3.92 16.78 -12.07
CA THR A 218 4.80 17.69 -12.80
C THR A 218 6.12 17.01 -13.16
N VAL A 219 6.72 16.28 -12.22
CA VAL A 219 7.97 15.53 -12.48
C VAL A 219 7.75 14.46 -13.55
N ARG A 220 6.62 13.73 -13.52
CA ARG A 220 6.29 12.81 -14.62
C ARG A 220 6.31 13.49 -15.99
N ASP A 221 5.68 14.65 -16.08
CA ASP A 221 5.59 15.39 -17.35
C ASP A 221 6.97 15.90 -17.81
N LEU A 222 7.82 16.32 -16.86
CA LEU A 222 9.20 16.71 -17.16
C LEU A 222 10.06 15.51 -17.59
N LEU A 223 9.91 14.34 -16.96
CA LEU A 223 10.60 13.13 -17.38
C LEU A 223 10.24 12.72 -18.81
N ASP A 224 8.96 12.85 -19.17
CA ASP A 224 8.48 12.56 -20.53
C ASP A 224 9.02 13.56 -21.54
N LYS A 225 8.87 14.87 -21.24
CA LYS A 225 9.36 15.98 -22.09
C LYS A 225 10.85 15.89 -22.37
N LEU A 226 11.65 15.54 -21.37
CA LEU A 226 13.11 15.42 -21.46
C LEU A 226 13.57 14.04 -21.94
N SER A 227 12.64 13.15 -22.26
CA SER A 227 12.92 11.78 -22.71
C SER A 227 13.84 11.00 -21.75
N VAL A 228 13.67 11.21 -20.45
CA VAL A 228 14.44 10.51 -19.43
C VAL A 228 14.14 9.01 -19.46
N SER A 229 15.18 8.19 -19.37
CA SER A 229 15.06 6.74 -19.45
C SER A 229 14.29 6.18 -18.24
N ILE A 230 13.17 5.51 -18.52
CA ILE A 230 12.31 4.90 -17.50
C ILE A 230 12.57 3.40 -17.40
N TYR A 231 12.60 2.89 -16.18
CA TYR A 231 12.85 1.49 -15.91
C TYR A 231 11.74 0.58 -16.47
N ASN A 232 12.18 -0.42 -17.22
CA ASN A 232 11.36 -1.51 -17.73
C ASN A 232 11.73 -2.78 -16.95
N GLU A 233 10.77 -3.33 -16.20
CA GLU A 233 10.96 -4.46 -15.28
C GLU A 233 11.29 -5.76 -16.03
N ASP A 234 10.62 -6.02 -17.17
CA ASP A 234 10.82 -7.22 -17.98
C ASP A 234 12.24 -7.28 -18.54
N LYS A 235 12.73 -6.13 -19.02
CA LYS A 235 14.06 -6.01 -19.63
C LYS A 235 15.17 -5.73 -18.62
N ASN A 236 14.83 -5.38 -17.38
CA ASN A 236 15.73 -4.87 -16.33
C ASN A 236 16.64 -3.74 -16.85
N ARG A 237 16.07 -2.79 -17.58
CA ARG A 237 16.79 -1.67 -18.20
C ARG A 237 16.03 -0.36 -18.00
N GLY A 238 16.76 0.74 -18.08
CA GLY A 238 16.25 2.08 -17.84
C GLY A 238 16.69 2.62 -16.49
N THR A 239 16.46 3.90 -16.25
CA THR A 239 17.00 4.64 -15.10
C THR A 239 15.97 4.79 -13.99
N VAL A 240 14.91 5.58 -14.19
CA VAL A 240 13.98 5.94 -13.12
C VAL A 240 12.97 4.82 -12.86
N LYS A 241 12.94 4.31 -11.63
CA LYS A 241 12.01 3.27 -11.16
C LYS A 241 10.82 3.85 -10.42
N THR A 242 11.09 4.80 -9.51
CA THR A 242 10.11 5.34 -8.57
C THR A 242 10.44 6.79 -8.28
N ILE A 243 9.40 7.61 -8.13
CA ILE A 243 9.50 8.98 -7.64
C ILE A 243 8.98 8.99 -6.21
N VAL A 244 9.71 9.63 -5.31
CA VAL A 244 9.30 9.82 -3.92
C VAL A 244 9.28 11.31 -3.63
N ALA A 245 8.12 11.84 -3.26
CA ALA A 245 7.95 13.21 -2.79
C ALA A 245 7.54 13.20 -1.32
N ARG A 246 8.24 13.98 -0.49
CA ARG A 246 7.89 14.21 0.93
C ARG A 246 7.68 15.70 1.15
N ALA A 247 6.50 16.06 1.59
CA ALA A 247 6.14 17.45 1.90
C ALA A 247 6.17 17.71 3.41
N SER A 248 6.59 18.91 3.79
CA SER A 248 6.30 19.48 5.11
C SER A 248 4.92 20.13 5.07
N HIS A 249 4.08 19.80 6.04
CA HIS A 249 2.74 20.38 6.13
C HIS A 249 2.77 21.85 6.59
N THR A 250 3.74 22.21 7.41
CA THR A 250 3.82 23.55 7.99
C THR A 250 4.56 24.55 7.11
N THR A 251 5.66 24.13 6.47
CA THR A 251 6.48 25.02 5.62
C THR A 251 6.14 24.95 4.15
N GLY A 252 5.48 23.88 3.70
CA GLY A 252 5.22 23.61 2.29
C GLY A 252 6.46 23.15 1.50
N GLU A 253 7.61 22.96 2.15
CA GLU A 253 8.81 22.45 1.49
C GLU A 253 8.60 21.01 1.05
N VAL A 254 9.15 20.66 -0.13
CA VAL A 254 9.11 19.30 -0.64
C VAL A 254 10.50 18.77 -0.92
N GLN A 255 10.80 17.58 -0.40
CA GLN A 255 11.97 16.80 -0.76
C GLN A 255 11.59 15.77 -1.83
N LEU A 256 12.36 15.72 -2.91
CA LEU A 256 12.17 14.82 -4.03
C LEU A 256 13.30 13.80 -4.11
N THR A 257 12.98 12.53 -4.26
CA THR A 257 13.97 11.48 -4.49
C THR A 257 13.59 10.64 -5.70
N PHE A 258 14.55 10.47 -6.60
CA PHE A 258 14.47 9.51 -7.70
C PHE A 258 15.10 8.20 -7.26
N VAL A 259 14.34 7.11 -7.25
CA VAL A 259 14.89 5.77 -7.10
C VAL A 259 15.26 5.27 -8.49
N THR A 260 16.54 4.97 -8.68
CA THR A 260 17.09 4.62 -10.00
C THR A 260 17.63 3.19 -10.04
N ASN A 261 17.55 2.57 -11.22
CA ASN A 261 18.15 1.26 -11.48
C ASN A 261 19.63 1.36 -11.85
N THR A 262 20.08 2.56 -12.23
CA THR A 262 21.45 2.85 -12.62
C THR A 262 22.12 3.72 -11.57
N ASP A 263 23.40 3.53 -11.38
CA ASP A 263 24.22 4.38 -10.52
C ASP A 263 24.31 5.82 -11.07
N GLY A 264 24.53 5.96 -12.36
CA GLY A 264 24.44 7.27 -13.02
C GLY A 264 22.99 7.66 -13.36
N PHE A 265 22.71 8.97 -13.34
CA PHE A 265 21.43 9.54 -13.74
C PHE A 265 21.62 10.48 -14.93
N PRO A 266 21.71 9.96 -16.17
CA PRO A 266 21.91 10.77 -17.35
C PRO A 266 20.79 11.81 -17.53
N GLY A 267 21.18 13.08 -17.76
CA GLY A 267 20.23 14.18 -17.96
C GLY A 267 19.69 14.80 -16.64
N ASP A 268 20.27 14.45 -15.49
CA ASP A 268 19.88 14.99 -14.18
C ASP A 268 19.96 16.52 -14.13
N ALA A 269 21.02 17.14 -14.65
CA ALA A 269 21.19 18.59 -14.62
C ALA A 269 20.04 19.34 -15.32
N ALA A 270 19.63 18.91 -16.52
CA ALA A 270 18.52 19.51 -17.25
C ALA A 270 17.18 19.26 -16.54
N LEU A 271 17.02 18.08 -15.96
CA LEU A 271 15.82 17.74 -15.17
C LEU A 271 15.74 18.58 -13.90
N ILE A 272 16.83 18.74 -13.16
CA ILE A 272 16.91 19.58 -11.96
C ILE A 272 16.57 21.02 -12.28
N GLU A 273 17.13 21.59 -13.35
CA GLU A 273 16.82 22.95 -13.79
C GLU A 273 15.32 23.10 -14.08
N ALA A 274 14.73 22.16 -14.84
CA ALA A 274 13.31 22.19 -15.17
C ALA A 274 12.41 22.05 -13.92
N ILE A 275 12.81 21.21 -12.96
CA ILE A 275 12.10 21.05 -11.69
C ILE A 275 12.15 22.35 -10.90
N ASN A 276 13.32 22.98 -10.74
CA ASN A 276 13.49 24.22 -10.00
C ASN A 276 12.66 25.38 -10.57
N GLN A 277 12.49 25.40 -11.91
CA GLN A 277 11.64 26.38 -12.56
C GLN A 277 10.14 26.11 -12.36
N ALA A 278 9.72 24.85 -12.40
CA ALA A 278 8.32 24.47 -12.36
C ALA A 278 7.74 24.27 -10.96
N LEU A 279 8.60 23.93 -9.98
CA LEU A 279 8.25 23.50 -8.62
C LEU A 279 9.13 24.21 -7.58
N PRO A 280 8.91 25.49 -7.32
CA PRO A 280 9.72 26.26 -6.37
C PRO A 280 9.63 25.73 -4.91
N GLU A 281 8.60 24.96 -4.58
CA GLU A 281 8.45 24.27 -3.31
C GLU A 281 9.41 23.08 -3.12
N VAL A 282 10.00 22.55 -4.19
CA VAL A 282 11.03 21.50 -4.09
C VAL A 282 12.34 22.14 -3.65
N THR A 283 12.77 21.84 -2.42
CA THR A 283 13.96 22.42 -1.80
C THR A 283 15.17 21.50 -1.76
N GLY A 284 14.98 20.20 -2.02
CA GLY A 284 16.06 19.21 -2.09
C GLY A 284 15.73 18.07 -3.05
N ILE A 285 16.72 17.68 -3.87
CA ILE A 285 16.60 16.61 -4.86
C ILE A 285 17.70 15.58 -4.62
N PHE A 286 17.30 14.30 -4.59
CA PHE A 286 18.14 13.17 -4.28
C PHE A 286 18.01 12.06 -5.34
N GLN A 287 19.05 11.25 -5.44
CA GLN A 287 19.02 9.95 -6.12
C GLN A 287 19.27 8.84 -5.12
N ASN A 288 18.44 7.82 -5.14
CA ASN A 288 18.68 6.57 -4.41
C ASN A 288 18.93 5.45 -5.43
N PHE A 289 20.09 4.82 -5.35
CA PHE A 289 20.47 3.74 -6.26
C PHE A 289 19.94 2.40 -5.77
N ASN A 290 19.06 1.78 -6.54
CA ASN A 290 18.51 0.44 -6.28
C ASN A 290 18.48 -0.42 -7.56
N PRO A 291 19.53 -1.19 -7.84
CA PRO A 291 19.57 -2.09 -9.00
C PRO A 291 18.79 -3.39 -8.77
N GLY A 292 18.27 -3.62 -7.55
CA GLY A 292 17.59 -4.85 -7.18
C GLY A 292 16.27 -5.06 -7.93
N ARG A 293 15.98 -6.33 -8.29
CA ARG A 293 14.69 -6.76 -8.87
C ARG A 293 13.78 -7.32 -7.77
N THR A 294 13.58 -6.56 -6.71
CA THR A 294 12.79 -6.94 -5.54
C THR A 294 11.66 -5.94 -5.31
N SER A 295 10.74 -6.27 -4.41
CA SER A 295 9.69 -5.34 -3.96
C SER A 295 10.22 -4.25 -3.01
N ILE A 296 11.49 -4.29 -2.63
CA ILE A 296 12.13 -3.25 -1.83
C ILE A 296 12.36 -2.04 -2.71
N VAL A 297 11.81 -0.90 -2.33
CA VAL A 297 11.91 0.34 -3.13
C VAL A 297 13.27 0.99 -2.97
N TRP A 298 13.79 1.06 -1.73
CA TRP A 298 15.02 1.76 -1.40
C TRP A 298 16.26 0.88 -1.54
N GLY A 299 17.29 1.40 -2.22
CA GLY A 299 18.63 0.86 -2.18
C GLY A 299 19.41 1.38 -0.96
N GLU A 300 20.63 0.93 -0.80
CA GLU A 300 21.48 1.29 0.35
C GLU A 300 22.08 2.70 0.24
N GLU A 301 22.32 3.18 -0.97
CA GLU A 301 22.99 4.43 -1.24
C GLU A 301 22.03 5.52 -1.70
N THR A 302 22.13 6.69 -1.06
CA THR A 302 21.41 7.91 -1.46
C THR A 302 22.39 9.06 -1.55
N ILE A 303 22.41 9.73 -2.70
CA ILE A 303 23.23 10.91 -2.93
C ILE A 303 22.34 12.14 -3.15
N LYS A 304 22.83 13.30 -2.71
CA LYS A 304 22.18 14.57 -2.97
C LYS A 304 22.57 15.05 -4.38
N LEU A 305 21.57 15.36 -5.20
CA LEU A 305 21.77 15.96 -6.51
C LEU A 305 21.72 17.49 -6.44
N TRP A 306 20.84 18.06 -5.61
CA TRP A 306 20.65 19.50 -5.50
C TRP A 306 19.97 19.90 -4.19
N GLY A 307 20.18 21.13 -3.71
CA GLY A 307 19.44 21.82 -2.67
C GLY A 307 19.78 21.44 -1.24
N LYS A 308 18.78 21.54 -0.35
CA LYS A 308 18.91 21.25 1.09
C LYS A 308 19.01 19.74 1.36
N ASP A 309 19.61 19.37 2.50
CA ASP A 309 19.68 17.98 2.96
C ASP A 309 18.40 17.53 3.71
N TYR A 310 17.55 18.45 4.09
CA TYR A 310 16.36 18.23 4.91
C TYR A 310 15.21 19.15 4.47
N ILE A 311 14.01 18.85 4.94
CA ILE A 311 12.86 19.74 4.97
C ILE A 311 12.59 20.13 6.43
N GLU A 312 12.10 21.35 6.64
CA GLU A 312 11.75 21.84 7.97
C GLU A 312 10.28 21.55 8.27
N GLU A 313 10.01 21.12 9.51
CA GLU A 313 8.67 20.92 10.07
C GLU A 313 8.63 21.58 11.44
N THR A 314 7.65 22.45 11.73
CA THR A 314 7.58 23.25 12.98
C THR A 314 6.28 22.97 13.75
#